data_95809823ca3b8f91172e7d8eaafcc1f8
#
_entry.id   95809823ca3b8f91172e7d8eaafcc1f8
#
_cell.length_a   1.000
_cell.length_b   1.000
_cell.length_c   1.000
_cell.angle_alpha   90.00
_cell.angle_beta   90.00
_cell.angle_gamma   90.00
#
_symmetry.space_group_name_H-M   'P 1'
#
loop_
_entity.id
_entity.type
_entity.pdbx_description
1 polymer ?
#
loop_
_entity_poly.entity_id
_entity_poly.type
_entity_poly.pdbx_seq_one_letter_code
_entity_poly.pdbx_strand_id
1 'polypeptide(L)'
;MEPLKIGNIILPHRAVFGPMAGFTDAPCRRLMAQHGAGFTVSEMVSSRALVYGDHKTVSLLKAEPNGAPYGVQIFGEVPEIMGEATAAIEQYEFDFVDINMGCPAPKIVSGGAGSKLMLDPDRCGRIVEQVVANTKRPVTVKMRKGWDADHITAVECAKACEQAGAASLRCMPVPGSRCTPPASTRRSLPG
;
A
#
# COMPACT_ATOMS: atom_id res chain seq x y z
N MET A 1 23.97 13.59 1.42
CA MET A 1 22.49 13.51 1.55
C MET A 1 22.20 12.42 2.56
N GLU A 2 21.39 12.70 3.60
CA GLU A 2 21.05 11.68 4.60
C GLU A 2 20.30 10.50 3.98
N PRO A 3 20.51 9.27 4.49
CA PRO A 3 19.79 8.11 4.03
C PRO A 3 18.29 8.23 4.33
N LEU A 4 17.45 7.77 3.42
CA LEU A 4 16.01 7.71 3.66
C LEU A 4 15.71 6.57 4.65
N LYS A 5 14.77 6.79 5.58
CA LYS A 5 14.38 5.82 6.61
C LYS A 5 12.87 5.57 6.59
N ILE A 6 12.48 4.36 6.96
CA ILE A 6 11.11 3.98 7.30
C ILE A 6 11.16 3.44 8.74
N GLY A 7 10.73 4.25 9.71
CA GLY A 7 10.96 3.91 11.11
C GLY A 7 12.44 3.67 11.39
N ASN A 8 12.80 2.48 11.83
CA ASN A 8 14.19 2.04 12.09
C ASN A 8 14.89 1.44 10.87
N ILE A 9 14.22 1.27 9.73
CA ILE A 9 14.78 0.69 8.52
C ILE A 9 15.50 1.76 7.73
N ILE A 10 16.80 1.58 7.49
CA ILE A 10 17.61 2.44 6.61
C ILE A 10 17.53 1.89 5.19
N LEU A 11 17.07 2.71 4.24
CA LEU A 11 16.95 2.29 2.86
C LEU A 11 18.29 2.40 2.13
N PRO A 12 18.74 1.35 1.41
CA PRO A 12 19.98 1.40 0.65
C PRO A 12 19.93 2.41 -0.50
N HIS A 13 18.74 2.63 -1.06
CA HIS A 13 18.51 3.56 -2.17
C HIS A 13 17.20 4.33 -1.98
N ARG A 14 17.09 5.50 -2.64
CA ARG A 14 15.89 6.36 -2.57
C ARG A 14 14.81 5.99 -3.59
N ALA A 15 15.19 5.28 -4.66
CA ALA A 15 14.25 4.76 -5.63
C ALA A 15 13.60 3.50 -5.08
N VAL A 16 12.27 3.43 -5.10
CA VAL A 16 11.51 2.32 -4.54
C VAL A 16 10.56 1.77 -5.59
N PHE A 17 10.29 0.46 -5.52
CA PHE A 17 9.38 -0.19 -6.43
C PHE A 17 8.00 -0.36 -5.79
N GLY A 18 7.02 0.38 -6.32
CA GLY A 18 5.66 0.38 -5.79
C GLY A 18 4.86 -0.88 -6.14
N PRO A 19 3.91 -1.29 -5.29
CA PRO A 19 3.09 -2.48 -5.52
C PRO A 19 2.13 -2.28 -6.70
N MET A 20 1.99 -3.33 -7.51
CA MET A 20 1.06 -3.39 -8.64
C MET A 20 0.51 -4.80 -8.77
N ALA A 21 -0.81 -4.97 -8.55
CA ALA A 21 -1.48 -6.25 -8.66
C ALA A 21 -1.30 -6.88 -10.06
N GLY A 22 -0.95 -8.16 -10.11
CA GLY A 22 -0.64 -8.89 -11.32
C GLY A 22 0.77 -8.67 -11.88
N PHE A 23 1.62 -7.86 -11.23
CA PHE A 23 2.98 -7.55 -11.71
C PHE A 23 4.06 -7.69 -10.63
N THR A 24 3.78 -7.30 -9.39
CA THR A 24 4.80 -7.30 -8.33
C THR A 24 4.87 -8.63 -7.58
N ASP A 25 4.85 -9.72 -8.33
CA ASP A 25 5.12 -11.06 -7.82
C ASP A 25 6.57 -11.22 -7.29
N ALA A 26 6.87 -12.34 -6.67
CA ALA A 26 8.16 -12.57 -6.06
C ALA A 26 9.34 -12.47 -7.07
N PRO A 27 9.28 -13.06 -8.29
CA PRO A 27 10.29 -12.89 -9.32
C PRO A 27 10.53 -11.42 -9.72
N CYS A 28 9.45 -10.66 -9.91
CA CYS A 28 9.54 -9.24 -10.25
C CYS A 28 10.21 -8.44 -9.13
N ARG A 29 9.82 -8.65 -7.87
CA ARG A 29 10.42 -7.97 -6.72
C ARG A 29 11.92 -8.28 -6.59
N ARG A 30 12.32 -9.55 -6.80
CA ARG A 30 13.73 -9.95 -6.82
C ARG A 30 14.52 -9.21 -7.89
N LEU A 31 14.01 -9.14 -9.11
CA LEU A 31 14.64 -8.40 -10.20
C LEU A 31 14.80 -6.91 -9.85
N MET A 32 13.77 -6.27 -9.32
CA MET A 32 13.83 -4.86 -8.94
C MET A 32 14.84 -4.60 -7.81
N ALA A 33 14.93 -5.50 -6.83
CA ALA A 33 15.94 -5.40 -5.77
C ALA A 33 17.38 -5.53 -6.33
N GLN A 34 17.62 -6.46 -7.26
CA GLN A 34 18.91 -6.59 -7.95
C GLN A 34 19.29 -5.33 -8.75
N HIS A 35 18.31 -4.58 -9.24
CA HIS A 35 18.50 -3.30 -9.91
C HIS A 35 18.47 -2.08 -8.97
N GLY A 36 18.61 -2.29 -7.65
CA GLY A 36 18.81 -1.22 -6.69
C GLY A 36 17.51 -0.58 -6.17
N ALA A 37 16.38 -1.29 -6.18
CA ALA A 37 15.21 -0.80 -5.47
C ALA A 37 15.50 -0.69 -3.97
N GLY A 38 15.23 0.47 -3.36
CA GLY A 38 15.45 0.73 -1.94
C GLY A 38 14.56 -0.10 -1.02
N PHE A 39 13.38 -0.51 -1.50
CA PHE A 39 12.52 -1.55 -0.94
C PHE A 39 11.57 -2.09 -2.01
N THR A 40 10.97 -3.23 -1.73
CA THR A 40 9.90 -3.83 -2.53
C THR A 40 8.67 -4.08 -1.66
N VAL A 41 7.49 -4.18 -2.30
CA VAL A 41 6.22 -4.41 -1.60
C VAL A 41 5.45 -5.50 -2.32
N SER A 42 4.76 -6.37 -1.57
CA SER A 42 3.90 -7.41 -2.14
C SER A 42 2.78 -6.82 -3.00
N GLU A 43 2.12 -7.65 -3.78
CA GLU A 43 0.79 -7.31 -4.25
C GLU A 43 -0.13 -7.06 -3.06
N MET A 44 -1.21 -6.29 -3.27
CA MET A 44 -2.13 -5.97 -2.19
C MET A 44 -2.96 -7.18 -1.76
N VAL A 45 -3.01 -7.43 -0.47
CA VAL A 45 -3.65 -8.58 0.17
C VAL A 45 -4.91 -8.13 0.91
N SER A 46 -6.01 -8.86 0.71
CA SER A 46 -7.28 -8.54 1.39
C SER A 46 -7.21 -8.87 2.88
N SER A 47 -7.47 -7.89 3.75
CA SER A 47 -7.56 -8.10 5.19
C SER A 47 -8.62 -9.13 5.56
N ARG A 48 -9.80 -9.07 4.94
CA ARG A 48 -10.86 -10.06 5.14
C ARG A 48 -10.42 -11.46 4.74
N ALA A 49 -9.77 -11.61 3.58
CA ALA A 49 -9.30 -12.92 3.13
C ALA A 49 -8.24 -13.52 4.06
N LEU A 50 -7.38 -12.68 4.66
CA LEU A 50 -6.42 -13.11 5.68
C LEU A 50 -7.10 -13.62 6.94
N VAL A 51 -8.06 -12.85 7.48
CA VAL A 51 -8.79 -13.23 8.70
C VAL A 51 -9.61 -14.51 8.50
N TYR A 52 -10.19 -14.70 7.31
CA TYR A 52 -10.95 -15.91 6.99
C TYR A 52 -10.10 -17.09 6.47
N GLY A 53 -8.78 -16.96 6.46
CA GLY A 53 -7.86 -18.09 6.19
C GLY A 53 -7.79 -18.52 4.71
N ASP A 54 -7.95 -17.60 3.76
CA ASP A 54 -7.82 -17.92 2.34
C ASP A 54 -6.37 -18.29 1.98
N HIS A 55 -6.13 -19.55 1.68
CA HIS A 55 -4.80 -20.08 1.33
C HIS A 55 -4.17 -19.43 0.09
N LYS A 56 -4.96 -18.97 -0.88
CA LYS A 56 -4.44 -18.26 -2.06
C LYS A 56 -3.85 -16.92 -1.69
N THR A 57 -4.51 -16.23 -0.77
CA THR A 57 -4.07 -14.95 -0.22
C THR A 57 -2.74 -15.09 0.52
N VAL A 58 -2.55 -16.15 1.28
CA VAL A 58 -1.29 -16.43 2.00
C VAL A 58 -0.10 -16.60 1.05
N SER A 59 -0.32 -17.14 -0.16
CA SER A 59 0.77 -17.30 -1.13
C SER A 59 1.39 -15.96 -1.60
N LEU A 60 0.65 -14.86 -1.51
CA LEU A 60 1.13 -13.51 -1.85
C LEU A 60 2.06 -12.92 -0.79
N LEU A 61 2.06 -13.47 0.43
CA LEU A 61 2.88 -13.01 1.55
C LEU A 61 4.32 -13.50 1.49
N LYS A 62 4.63 -14.46 0.60
CA LYS A 62 5.96 -15.06 0.54
C LYS A 62 7.04 -14.01 0.35
N ALA A 63 7.89 -13.89 1.37
CA ALA A 63 9.17 -13.21 1.26
C ALA A 63 10.11 -14.03 0.38
N GLU A 64 10.86 -13.34 -0.48
CA GLU A 64 12.07 -13.91 -1.09
C GLU A 64 13.24 -13.05 -0.66
N PRO A 65 14.30 -13.64 -0.08
CA PRO A 65 15.51 -12.90 0.25
C PRO A 65 16.06 -12.25 -1.03
N ASN A 66 16.07 -10.95 -1.09
CA ASN A 66 16.48 -10.21 -2.29
C ASN A 66 17.45 -9.06 -1.99
N GLY A 67 17.87 -8.91 -0.72
CA GLY A 67 18.81 -7.87 -0.28
C GLY A 67 18.21 -6.47 -0.11
N ALA A 68 16.91 -6.28 -0.37
CA ALA A 68 16.19 -5.04 -0.12
C ALA A 68 15.09 -5.27 0.93
N PRO A 69 14.75 -4.28 1.77
CA PRO A 69 13.61 -4.37 2.68
C PRO A 69 12.32 -4.74 1.93
N TYR A 70 11.53 -5.63 2.53
CA TYR A 70 10.30 -6.15 1.96
C TYR A 70 9.09 -5.80 2.81
N GLY A 71 8.11 -5.15 2.21
CA GLY A 71 6.83 -4.84 2.84
C GLY A 71 5.68 -5.73 2.37
N VAL A 72 4.77 -6.04 3.28
CA VAL A 72 3.48 -6.66 2.93
C VAL A 72 2.43 -5.57 2.82
N GLN A 73 1.74 -5.48 1.67
CA GLN A 73 0.65 -4.53 1.49
C GLN A 73 -0.70 -5.18 1.74
N ILE A 74 -1.45 -4.63 2.70
CA ILE A 74 -2.82 -5.04 3.00
C ILE A 74 -3.82 -3.96 2.59
N PHE A 75 -5.06 -4.36 2.30
CA PHE A 75 -6.16 -3.44 2.05
C PHE A 75 -7.45 -3.91 2.72
N GLY A 76 -8.26 -2.96 3.15
CA GLY A 76 -9.56 -3.16 3.76
C GLY A 76 -10.19 -1.82 4.13
N GLU A 77 -11.45 -1.85 4.56
CA GLU A 77 -12.23 -0.67 4.92
C GLU A 77 -12.66 -0.65 6.40
N VAL A 78 -12.50 -1.79 7.10
CA VAL A 78 -12.88 -1.95 8.50
C VAL A 78 -11.63 -1.95 9.37
N PRO A 79 -11.47 -0.96 10.27
CA PRO A 79 -10.27 -0.81 11.10
C PRO A 79 -9.93 -2.08 11.90
N GLU A 80 -10.91 -2.68 12.57
CA GLU A 80 -10.73 -3.86 13.42
C GLU A 80 -10.22 -5.06 12.61
N ILE A 81 -10.80 -5.31 11.43
CA ILE A 81 -10.37 -6.38 10.52
C ILE A 81 -8.95 -6.13 9.98
N MET A 82 -8.59 -4.86 9.76
CA MET A 82 -7.22 -4.49 9.37
C MET A 82 -6.22 -4.80 10.48
N GLY A 83 -6.59 -4.54 11.74
CA GLY A 83 -5.79 -4.92 12.91
C GLY A 83 -5.63 -6.44 13.04
N GLU A 84 -6.72 -7.20 12.98
CA GLU A 84 -6.71 -8.67 13.03
C GLU A 84 -5.86 -9.27 11.90
N ALA A 85 -6.01 -8.77 10.67
CA ALA A 85 -5.21 -9.19 9.54
C ALA A 85 -3.72 -8.91 9.74
N THR A 86 -3.39 -7.78 10.38
CA THR A 86 -2.00 -7.42 10.73
C THR A 86 -1.42 -8.41 11.73
N ALA A 87 -2.15 -8.74 12.78
CA ALA A 87 -1.74 -9.77 13.73
C ALA A 87 -1.54 -11.14 13.06
N ALA A 88 -2.41 -11.50 12.13
CA ALA A 88 -2.32 -12.76 11.40
C ALA A 88 -1.09 -12.87 10.50
N ILE A 89 -0.58 -11.77 9.95
CA ILE A 89 0.63 -11.77 9.11
C ILE A 89 1.93 -11.74 9.90
N GLU A 90 1.94 -11.44 11.19
CA GLU A 90 3.15 -11.36 12.01
C GLU A 90 3.97 -12.66 12.06
N GLN A 91 3.36 -13.79 11.77
CA GLN A 91 4.05 -15.08 11.66
C GLN A 91 4.91 -15.24 10.40
N TYR A 92 4.80 -14.31 9.42
CA TYR A 92 5.56 -14.35 8.18
C TYR A 92 6.77 -13.39 8.22
N GLU A 93 7.73 -13.61 7.32
CA GLU A 93 8.91 -12.77 7.20
C GLU A 93 8.61 -11.55 6.32
N PHE A 94 8.73 -10.35 6.90
CA PHE A 94 8.67 -9.05 6.21
C PHE A 94 9.25 -7.98 7.13
N ASP A 95 9.56 -6.80 6.57
CA ASP A 95 10.21 -5.72 7.32
C ASP A 95 9.22 -4.63 7.77
N PHE A 96 8.15 -4.39 6.99
CA PHE A 96 7.14 -3.37 7.31
C PHE A 96 5.77 -3.71 6.74
N VAL A 97 4.72 -3.18 7.35
CA VAL A 97 3.34 -3.25 6.82
C VAL A 97 3.06 -2.03 5.97
N ASP A 98 2.49 -2.23 4.78
CA ASP A 98 2.02 -1.15 3.91
C ASP A 98 0.50 -1.19 3.77
N ILE A 99 -0.16 -0.05 3.92
CA ILE A 99 -1.62 0.06 3.80
C ILE A 99 -1.98 0.68 2.46
N ASN A 100 -2.84 -0.01 1.70
CA ASN A 100 -3.36 0.51 0.44
C ASN A 100 -4.56 1.43 0.66
N MET A 101 -4.38 2.72 0.40
CA MET A 101 -5.44 3.73 0.36
C MET A 101 -5.52 4.40 -1.02
N GLY A 102 -5.10 3.69 -2.08
CA GLY A 102 -4.98 4.31 -3.41
C GLY A 102 -5.47 3.49 -4.58
N CYS A 103 -5.87 2.23 -4.39
CA CYS A 103 -6.38 1.38 -5.48
C CYS A 103 -7.73 1.90 -5.97
N PRO A 104 -7.88 2.22 -7.28
CA PRO A 104 -9.13 2.75 -7.83
C PRO A 104 -10.00 1.66 -8.48
N ALA A 105 -9.61 0.39 -8.39
CA ALA A 105 -10.32 -0.70 -9.06
C ALA A 105 -11.77 -0.80 -8.57
N PRO A 106 -12.77 -0.89 -9.46
CA PRO A 106 -14.18 -0.91 -9.08
C PRO A 106 -14.52 -1.93 -8.01
N LYS A 107 -13.95 -3.14 -8.10
CA LYS A 107 -14.13 -4.22 -7.11
C LYS A 107 -13.64 -3.84 -5.71
N ILE A 108 -12.62 -2.99 -5.60
CA ILE A 108 -12.07 -2.55 -4.32
C ILE A 108 -12.85 -1.37 -3.76
N VAL A 109 -13.10 -0.36 -4.58
CA VAL A 109 -13.78 0.87 -4.12
C VAL A 109 -15.27 0.67 -3.85
N SER A 110 -15.92 -0.30 -4.50
CA SER A 110 -17.32 -0.65 -4.20
C SER A 110 -17.49 -1.18 -2.78
N GLY A 111 -16.47 -1.84 -2.23
CA GLY A 111 -16.44 -2.29 -0.83
C GLY A 111 -16.05 -1.21 0.18
N GLY A 112 -15.67 -0.01 -0.28
CA GLY A 112 -15.25 1.09 0.60
C GLY A 112 -13.74 1.19 0.84
N ALA A 113 -12.95 0.25 0.31
CA ALA A 113 -11.50 0.20 0.46
C ALA A 113 -10.74 0.98 -0.64
N GLY A 114 -9.43 0.93 -0.61
CA GLY A 114 -8.57 1.58 -1.61
C GLY A 114 -8.74 3.09 -1.62
N SER A 115 -8.84 3.69 -2.81
CA SER A 115 -8.97 5.14 -2.96
C SER A 115 -10.30 5.71 -2.43
N LYS A 116 -11.30 4.88 -2.18
CA LYS A 116 -12.56 5.32 -1.55
C LYS A 116 -12.36 5.81 -0.12
N LEU A 117 -11.35 5.30 0.58
CA LEU A 117 -10.95 5.76 1.91
C LEU A 117 -10.57 7.24 1.95
N MET A 118 -10.09 7.79 0.83
CA MET A 118 -9.73 9.22 0.73
C MET A 118 -10.91 10.18 0.97
N LEU A 119 -12.16 9.69 0.99
CA LEU A 119 -13.34 10.48 1.36
C LEU A 119 -13.55 10.58 2.88
N ASP A 120 -12.81 9.82 3.68
CA ASP A 120 -12.99 9.74 5.14
C ASP A 120 -11.61 9.71 5.84
N PRO A 121 -10.97 10.89 6.04
CA PRO A 121 -9.68 10.99 6.72
C PRO A 121 -9.66 10.37 8.12
N ASP A 122 -10.76 10.48 8.88
CA ASP A 122 -10.86 9.90 10.21
C ASP A 122 -10.81 8.37 10.17
N ARG A 123 -11.45 7.76 9.17
CA ARG A 123 -11.34 6.31 8.94
C ARG A 123 -9.94 5.91 8.53
N CYS A 124 -9.25 6.69 7.70
CA CYS A 124 -7.84 6.46 7.38
C CYS A 124 -6.99 6.40 8.66
N GLY A 125 -7.16 7.35 9.56
CA GLY A 125 -6.48 7.38 10.87
C GLY A 125 -6.79 6.14 11.70
N ARG A 126 -8.07 5.79 11.89
CA ARG A 126 -8.49 4.60 12.66
C ARG A 126 -7.92 3.29 12.09
N ILE A 127 -7.87 3.16 10.78
CA ILE A 127 -7.24 1.97 10.14
C ILE A 127 -5.77 1.90 10.50
N VAL A 128 -5.02 3.01 10.38
CA VAL A 128 -3.60 3.05 10.73
C VAL A 128 -3.40 2.74 12.21
N GLU A 129 -4.19 3.32 13.10
CA GLU A 129 -4.14 3.07 14.54
C GLU A 129 -4.28 1.58 14.86
N GLN A 130 -5.27 0.91 14.29
CA GLN A 130 -5.48 -0.53 14.48
C GLN A 130 -4.33 -1.37 13.92
N VAL A 131 -3.78 -1.00 12.77
CA VAL A 131 -2.62 -1.69 12.20
C VAL A 131 -1.38 -1.49 13.08
N VAL A 132 -1.09 -0.26 13.52
CA VAL A 132 0.05 0.06 14.41
C VAL A 132 -0.06 -0.68 15.73
N ALA A 133 -1.26 -0.78 16.31
CA ALA A 133 -1.49 -1.49 17.57
C ALA A 133 -1.22 -3.01 17.48
N ASN A 134 -1.25 -3.59 16.28
CA ASN A 134 -1.15 -5.03 16.06
C ASN A 134 0.19 -5.47 15.41
N THR A 135 1.18 -4.60 15.31
CA THR A 135 2.53 -4.92 14.83
C THR A 135 3.61 -4.16 15.59
N LYS A 136 4.80 -4.72 15.65
CA LYS A 136 6.02 -4.01 16.12
C LYS A 136 6.83 -3.42 14.97
N ARG A 137 6.43 -3.69 13.73
CA ARG A 137 7.11 -3.26 12.52
C ARG A 137 6.63 -1.88 12.09
N PRO A 138 7.44 -1.10 11.37
CA PRO A 138 6.99 0.17 10.82
C PRO A 138 5.76 -0.01 9.92
N VAL A 139 4.81 0.93 10.05
CA VAL A 139 3.60 0.97 9.21
C VAL A 139 3.73 2.10 8.20
N THR A 140 3.50 1.80 6.94
CA THR A 140 3.51 2.79 5.84
C THR A 140 2.16 2.85 5.16
N VAL A 141 1.86 3.98 4.53
CA VAL A 141 0.61 4.16 3.80
C VAL A 141 0.90 4.61 2.37
N LYS A 142 0.23 4.00 1.39
CA LYS A 142 0.24 4.45 0.01
C LYS A 142 -1.14 4.96 -0.37
N MET A 143 -1.24 6.26 -0.67
CA MET A 143 -2.48 6.96 -0.98
C MET A 143 -2.42 7.70 -2.32
N ARG A 144 -3.52 8.31 -2.70
CA ARG A 144 -3.64 9.27 -3.81
C ARG A 144 -3.84 10.68 -3.29
N LYS A 145 -3.85 11.68 -4.18
CA LYS A 145 -4.13 13.06 -3.79
C LYS A 145 -5.57 13.30 -3.31
N GLY A 146 -6.48 12.38 -3.56
CA GLY A 146 -7.89 12.43 -3.20
C GLY A 146 -8.71 11.43 -3.98
N TRP A 147 -10.03 11.46 -3.82
CA TRP A 147 -10.97 10.61 -4.55
C TRP A 147 -11.18 11.07 -5.99
N ASP A 148 -11.52 12.33 -6.20
CA ASP A 148 -11.75 12.96 -7.52
C ASP A 148 -11.20 14.40 -7.53
N ALA A 149 -11.59 15.19 -8.52
CA ALA A 149 -11.12 16.57 -8.67
C ALA A 149 -11.68 17.50 -7.58
N ASP A 150 -12.86 17.21 -7.07
CA ASP A 150 -13.57 18.02 -6.06
C ASP A 150 -13.24 17.57 -4.64
N HIS A 151 -12.69 16.37 -4.46
CA HIS A 151 -12.33 15.78 -3.18
C HIS A 151 -10.84 15.51 -3.10
N ILE A 152 -10.05 16.58 -2.94
CA ILE A 152 -8.59 16.55 -2.78
C ILE A 152 -8.28 16.56 -1.27
N THR A 153 -8.11 15.41 -0.68
CA THR A 153 -8.02 15.19 0.77
C THR A 153 -6.68 14.61 1.24
N ALA A 154 -5.65 14.68 0.40
CA ALA A 154 -4.34 14.08 0.70
C ALA A 154 -3.74 14.61 2.01
N VAL A 155 -3.88 15.92 2.27
CA VAL A 155 -3.29 16.55 3.45
C VAL A 155 -3.99 16.11 4.73
N GLU A 156 -5.31 16.10 4.71
CA GLU A 156 -6.13 15.65 5.84
C GLU A 156 -5.90 14.18 6.16
N CYS A 157 -5.93 13.32 5.14
CA CYS A 157 -5.63 11.91 5.28
C CYS A 157 -4.19 11.67 5.77
N ALA A 158 -3.22 12.42 5.26
CA ALA A 158 -1.83 12.28 5.69
C ALA A 158 -1.65 12.65 7.16
N LYS A 159 -2.25 13.75 7.61
CA LYS A 159 -2.21 14.17 9.02
C LYS A 159 -2.86 13.14 9.93
N ALA A 160 -4.04 12.60 9.56
CA ALA A 160 -4.70 11.57 10.34
C ALA A 160 -3.85 10.29 10.43
N CYS A 161 -3.25 9.86 9.33
CA CYS A 161 -2.36 8.68 9.32
C CYS A 161 -1.08 8.91 10.14
N GLU A 162 -0.46 10.09 10.06
CA GLU A 162 0.72 10.45 10.83
C GLU A 162 0.44 10.46 12.33
N GLN A 163 -0.66 11.09 12.75
CA GLN A 163 -1.12 11.12 14.15
C GLN A 163 -1.41 9.72 14.69
N ALA A 164 -1.88 8.81 13.85
CA ALA A 164 -2.13 7.41 14.18
C ALA A 164 -0.86 6.54 14.19
N GLY A 165 0.33 7.10 13.89
CA GLY A 165 1.60 6.42 14.02
C GLY A 165 2.18 5.85 12.72
N ALA A 166 1.71 6.26 11.55
CA ALA A 166 2.35 5.88 10.29
C ALA A 166 3.80 6.39 10.22
N ALA A 167 4.74 5.48 9.95
CA ALA A 167 6.17 5.80 9.86
C ALA A 167 6.56 6.45 8.52
N SER A 168 5.76 6.27 7.47
CA SER A 168 5.98 6.88 6.15
C SER A 168 4.70 6.90 5.33
N LEU A 169 4.57 7.94 4.51
CA LEU A 169 3.42 8.18 3.64
C LEU A 169 3.89 8.40 2.20
N ARG A 170 3.24 7.75 1.24
CA ARG A 170 3.52 7.92 -0.20
C ARG A 170 2.24 8.35 -0.92
N CYS A 171 2.25 9.55 -1.46
CA CYS A 171 1.12 10.11 -2.18
C CYS A 171 1.35 10.08 -3.69
N MET A 172 0.44 9.47 -4.45
CA MET A 172 0.42 9.55 -5.90
C MET A 172 -0.33 10.82 -6.35
N PRO A 173 0.20 11.60 -7.31
CA PRO A 173 -0.36 12.90 -7.71
C PRO A 173 -1.62 12.79 -8.60
N VAL A 174 -2.37 11.70 -8.51
CA VAL A 174 -3.60 11.46 -9.29
C VAL A 174 -4.78 11.15 -8.37
N PRO A 175 -6.03 11.56 -8.72
CA PRO A 175 -7.21 11.21 -7.95
C PRO A 175 -7.61 9.74 -8.13
N GLY A 176 -8.38 9.21 -7.15
CA GLY A 176 -8.83 7.83 -7.12
C GLY A 176 -9.82 7.45 -8.22
N SER A 177 -10.67 8.38 -8.63
CA SER A 177 -11.70 8.14 -9.65
C SER A 177 -11.16 7.90 -11.06
N ARG A 178 -9.88 8.23 -11.32
CA ARG A 178 -9.24 7.92 -12.62
C ARG A 178 -8.68 6.49 -12.61
N CYS A 179 -9.55 5.53 -12.91
CA CYS A 179 -9.16 4.13 -13.04
C CYS A 179 -8.58 3.78 -14.41
N THR A 180 -8.97 4.49 -15.47
CA THR A 180 -8.50 4.29 -16.85
C THR A 180 -8.27 5.63 -17.53
N PRO A 181 -7.21 5.80 -18.30
CA PRO A 181 -7.20 6.87 -19.30
C PRO A 181 -8.41 6.63 -20.22
N PRO A 182 -9.13 7.69 -20.63
CA PRO A 182 -10.18 7.52 -21.63
C PRO A 182 -9.55 6.80 -22.84
N ALA A 183 -10.25 5.81 -23.36
CA ALA A 183 -9.82 4.96 -24.49
C ALA A 183 -9.65 5.72 -25.83
N SER A 184 -9.50 7.03 -25.81
CA SER A 184 -9.51 7.90 -26.97
C SER A 184 -8.35 8.89 -27.02
N THR A 185 -7.12 8.42 -26.91
CA THR A 185 -5.98 9.14 -27.48
C THR A 185 -4.92 8.15 -27.97
N ARG A 186 -5.31 7.23 -28.83
CA ARG A 186 -4.37 6.80 -29.87
C ARG A 186 -4.21 8.00 -30.80
N ARG A 187 -3.24 8.85 -30.57
CA ARG A 187 -2.69 9.67 -31.62
C ARG A 187 -2.16 8.68 -32.65
N SER A 188 -2.84 8.56 -33.79
CA SER A 188 -2.25 8.05 -35.02
C SER A 188 -0.99 8.90 -35.26
N LEU A 189 0.17 8.27 -35.18
CA LEU A 189 1.40 8.87 -35.70
C LEU A 189 1.14 9.06 -37.21
N PRO A 190 1.40 10.25 -37.76
CA PRO A 190 1.39 10.43 -39.21
C PRO A 190 2.47 9.54 -39.81
N GLY A 191 2.10 8.79 -40.87
CA GLY A 191 2.99 7.98 -41.68
C GLY A 191 4.05 8.79 -42.45
#